data_ad031d74294f56ab7af42b097c885e05
#
_entry.id   ad031d74294f56ab7af42b097c885e05
#
_cell.length_a   1.000
_cell.length_b   1.000
_cell.length_c   1.000
_cell.angle_alpha   90.00
_cell.angle_beta   90.00
_cell.angle_gamma   90.00
#
_symmetry.space_group_name_H-M   'P 1'
#
loop_
_entity.id
_entity.type
_entity.pdbx_description
1 polymer ?
#
loop_
_entity_poly.entity_id
_entity_poly.type
_entity_poly.pdbx_seq_one_letter_code
_entity_poly.pdbx_strand_id
1 'polypeptide(L)'
;MYWQKRLDRTASTQIIEEEIQAIRKKHQHYGYRRMTQELKRRGFQVNKKKVQRLIQKLKLQVKAFTKKSRKYNSYKGTVGKIAKNLIRRRFKTSVPHQKITTDTTEFKYFEADNAGIFRQKKLYLDPFMDMYNSEILSYSLSTQPNGKTVMEGLKEAISQTNDCPYRRTFHSDQGWAYQMNVYIQTLKDNNIFQSMSRKGTCLDNSPMENFFSILKQEVYYGKIYQSQNELREAIENYIYYYNHHRIKEKLNWKSPCLLYTSDAADDK
;
A
#
# COMPACT_ATOMS: atom_id res chain seq x y z
N MET A 1 26.60 37.92 23.42
CA MET A 1 25.25 37.66 22.83
C MET A 1 25.29 37.01 21.44
N TYR A 2 26.06 37.45 20.43
CA TYR A 2 26.04 36.85 19.08
C TYR A 2 26.57 35.41 19.06
N TRP A 3 27.71 35.14 19.66
CA TRP A 3 28.32 33.80 19.70
C TRP A 3 27.50 32.82 20.52
N GLN A 4 26.88 33.24 21.62
CA GLN A 4 25.98 32.40 22.43
C GLN A 4 24.80 31.92 21.57
N LYS A 5 24.12 32.82 20.85
CA LYS A 5 23.01 32.47 19.95
C LYS A 5 23.42 31.54 18.83
N ARG A 6 24.69 31.58 18.37
CA ARG A 6 25.21 30.68 17.35
C ARG A 6 25.50 29.28 17.91
N LEU A 7 26.07 29.19 19.12
CA LEU A 7 26.29 27.93 19.83
C LEU A 7 24.97 27.25 20.17
N ASP A 8 23.98 27.98 20.69
CA ASP A 8 22.64 27.45 20.98
C ASP A 8 21.93 26.91 19.73
N ARG A 9 22.07 27.58 18.58
CA ARG A 9 21.56 27.08 17.28
C ARG A 9 22.26 25.81 16.82
N THR A 10 23.55 25.70 17.09
CA THR A 10 24.33 24.51 16.72
C THR A 10 23.90 23.32 17.58
N ALA A 11 23.79 23.49 18.89
CA ALA A 11 23.32 22.48 19.83
C ALA A 11 21.90 22.02 19.49
N SER A 12 20.96 22.96 19.24
CA SER A 12 19.60 22.62 18.85
C SER A 12 19.50 21.91 17.50
N THR A 13 20.44 22.15 16.60
CA THR A 13 20.49 21.48 15.30
C THR A 13 21.03 20.06 15.42
N GLN A 14 22.00 19.84 16.28
CA GLN A 14 22.56 18.53 16.58
C GLN A 14 21.51 17.60 17.17
N ILE A 15 20.72 18.04 18.13
CA ILE A 15 19.61 17.26 18.68
C ILE A 15 18.61 16.85 17.58
N ILE A 16 18.29 17.75 16.65
CA ILE A 16 17.41 17.43 15.52
C ILE A 16 18.06 16.39 14.57
N GLU A 17 19.36 16.47 14.36
CA GLU A 17 20.11 15.49 13.53
C GLU A 17 20.07 14.09 14.15
N GLU A 18 20.26 13.98 15.45
CA GLU A 18 20.17 12.73 16.22
C GLU A 18 18.75 12.14 16.13
N GLU A 19 17.72 12.97 16.29
CA GLU A 19 16.33 12.55 16.14
C GLU A 19 15.99 12.09 14.70
N ILE A 20 16.51 12.77 13.68
CA ILE A 20 16.37 12.34 12.28
C ILE A 20 16.98 10.95 12.09
N GLN A 21 18.14 10.67 12.69
CA GLN A 21 18.77 9.35 12.61
C GLN A 21 17.95 8.28 13.34
N ALA A 22 17.42 8.59 14.53
CA ALA A 22 16.56 7.69 15.30
C ALA A 22 15.26 7.36 14.54
N ILE A 23 14.61 8.37 13.95
CA ILE A 23 13.42 8.17 13.13
C ILE A 23 13.77 7.34 11.87
N ARG A 24 14.92 7.57 11.24
CA ARG A 24 15.36 6.82 10.07
C ARG A 24 15.54 5.34 10.38
N LYS A 25 16.10 4.98 11.55
CA LYS A 25 16.23 3.60 12.00
C LYS A 25 14.88 2.90 12.12
N LYS A 26 13.87 3.59 12.65
CA LYS A 26 12.51 3.06 12.82
C LYS A 26 11.70 3.07 11.53
N HIS A 27 11.84 4.12 10.70
CA HIS A 27 11.06 4.37 9.49
C HIS A 27 11.99 4.63 8.29
N GLN A 28 12.56 3.54 7.76
CA GLN A 28 13.61 3.59 6.72
C GLN A 28 13.19 4.35 5.45
N HIS A 29 11.88 4.36 5.13
CA HIS A 29 11.33 4.94 3.89
C HIS A 29 10.63 6.30 4.08
N TYR A 30 10.82 6.97 5.23
CA TYR A 30 10.28 8.30 5.40
C TYR A 30 11.07 9.34 4.60
N GLY A 31 10.44 9.94 3.58
CA GLY A 31 10.95 11.14 2.95
C GLY A 31 10.84 12.35 3.89
N TYR A 32 11.45 13.48 3.48
CA TYR A 32 11.51 14.67 4.33
C TYR A 32 10.15 15.16 4.83
N ARG A 33 9.05 14.97 4.09
CA ARG A 33 7.70 15.40 4.52
C ARG A 33 7.22 14.60 5.74
N ARG A 34 7.31 13.25 5.69
CA ARG A 34 6.96 12.37 6.82
C ARG A 34 7.91 12.55 7.99
N MET A 35 9.20 12.71 7.72
CA MET A 35 10.22 12.99 8.72
C MET A 35 9.90 14.30 9.46
N THR A 36 9.49 15.36 8.75
CA THR A 36 9.09 16.62 9.36
C THR A 36 7.89 16.44 10.29
N GLN A 37 6.91 15.66 9.86
CA GLN A 37 5.71 15.44 10.66
C GLN A 37 6.00 14.60 11.91
N GLU A 38 6.87 13.61 11.79
CA GLU A 38 7.28 12.81 12.95
C GLU A 38 8.09 13.62 13.95
N LEU A 39 8.99 14.50 13.50
CA LEU A 39 9.69 15.45 14.37
C LEU A 39 8.72 16.39 15.09
N LYS A 40 7.70 16.89 14.40
CA LYS A 40 6.66 17.72 15.03
C LYS A 40 5.88 16.96 16.10
N ARG A 41 5.56 15.69 15.87
CA ARG A 41 4.92 14.82 16.89
C ARG A 41 5.78 14.62 18.13
N ARG A 42 7.12 14.67 17.97
CA ARG A 42 8.09 14.62 19.07
C ARG A 42 8.34 15.99 19.72
N GLY A 43 7.56 17.01 19.36
CA GLY A 43 7.63 18.36 19.95
C GLY A 43 8.63 19.32 19.29
N PHE A 44 9.31 18.92 18.21
CA PHE A 44 10.28 19.79 17.54
C PHE A 44 9.60 20.82 16.64
N GLN A 45 9.90 22.08 16.82
CA GLN A 45 9.46 23.16 15.93
C GLN A 45 10.39 23.25 14.70
N VAL A 46 10.04 22.52 13.65
CA VAL A 46 10.85 22.44 12.43
C VAL A 46 10.00 22.67 11.17
N ASN A 47 10.59 23.29 10.17
CA ASN A 47 9.99 23.40 8.85
C ASN A 47 10.57 22.35 7.88
N LYS A 48 9.81 22.02 6.84
CA LYS A 48 10.20 21.00 5.85
C LYS A 48 11.49 21.31 5.10
N LYS A 49 11.83 22.61 4.86
CA LYS A 49 13.08 23.01 4.18
C LYS A 49 14.30 22.72 5.06
N LYS A 50 14.23 23.01 6.39
CA LYS A 50 15.31 22.69 7.34
C LYS A 50 15.53 21.18 7.40
N VAL A 51 14.47 20.39 7.56
CA VAL A 51 14.56 18.91 7.62
C VAL A 51 15.12 18.33 6.34
N GLN A 52 14.68 18.80 5.16
CA GLN A 52 15.22 18.35 3.88
C GLN A 52 16.72 18.60 3.78
N ARG A 53 17.21 19.78 4.15
CA ARG A 53 18.63 20.14 4.15
C ARG A 53 19.44 19.26 5.11
N LEU A 54 18.91 18.98 6.30
CA LEU A 54 19.58 18.10 7.27
C LEU A 54 19.67 16.65 6.77
N ILE A 55 18.60 16.11 6.18
CA ILE A 55 18.61 14.80 5.55
C ILE A 55 19.68 14.71 4.44
N GLN A 56 19.84 15.77 3.64
CA GLN A 56 20.88 15.84 2.60
C GLN A 56 22.27 15.88 3.23
N LYS A 57 22.49 16.73 4.25
CA LYS A 57 23.76 16.83 4.99
C LYS A 57 24.18 15.48 5.57
N LEU A 58 23.23 14.75 6.16
CA LEU A 58 23.46 13.44 6.78
C LEU A 58 23.51 12.29 5.76
N LYS A 59 23.35 12.55 4.46
CA LYS A 59 23.28 11.54 3.39
C LYS A 59 22.21 10.45 3.64
N LEU A 60 21.10 10.86 4.26
CA LEU A 60 19.99 9.97 4.63
C LEU A 60 18.79 10.06 3.65
N GLN A 61 19.03 10.40 2.38
CA GLN A 61 17.97 10.42 1.37
C GLN A 61 17.43 9.01 1.13
N VAL A 62 16.12 8.92 0.90
CA VAL A 62 15.48 7.65 0.51
C VAL A 62 15.89 7.33 -0.92
N LYS A 63 16.34 6.10 -1.16
CA LYS A 63 16.63 5.62 -2.52
C LYS A 63 15.32 5.41 -3.26
N ALA A 64 15.19 6.05 -4.42
CA ALA A 64 14.10 5.80 -5.35
C ALA A 64 14.62 4.91 -6.49
N PHE A 65 13.96 3.77 -6.71
CA PHE A 65 14.29 2.89 -7.82
C PHE A 65 13.45 3.27 -9.03
N THR A 66 14.10 3.61 -10.13
CA THR A 66 13.42 3.94 -11.38
C THR A 66 12.94 2.67 -12.06
N LYS A 67 11.63 2.56 -12.24
CA LYS A 67 11.04 1.45 -12.99
C LYS A 67 11.24 1.70 -14.48
N LYS A 68 11.88 0.76 -15.19
CA LYS A 68 11.86 0.78 -16.67
C LYS A 68 10.40 0.64 -17.14
N SER A 69 9.95 1.57 -17.97
CA SER A 69 8.64 1.48 -18.62
C SER A 69 8.55 0.17 -19.41
N ARG A 70 7.60 -0.68 -19.07
CA ARG A 70 7.26 -1.87 -19.87
C ARG A 70 5.96 -1.57 -20.61
N LYS A 71 5.85 -2.00 -21.87
CA LYS A 71 4.58 -1.95 -22.59
C LYS A 71 3.53 -2.71 -21.79
N TYR A 72 2.43 -2.04 -21.49
CA TYR A 72 1.27 -2.65 -20.83
C TYR A 72 0.68 -3.72 -21.74
N ASN A 73 0.51 -4.91 -21.23
CA ASN A 73 -0.14 -6.01 -21.94
C ASN A 73 -1.37 -6.41 -21.14
N SER A 74 -2.54 -5.92 -21.56
CA SER A 74 -3.81 -6.32 -20.95
C SER A 74 -4.16 -7.75 -21.33
N TYR A 75 -4.84 -8.45 -20.42
CA TYR A 75 -5.40 -9.77 -20.69
C TYR A 75 -6.25 -9.74 -21.98
N LYS A 76 -5.92 -10.59 -22.93
CA LYS A 76 -6.57 -10.67 -24.25
C LYS A 76 -7.67 -11.73 -24.33
N GLY A 77 -7.90 -12.49 -23.27
CA GLY A 77 -8.91 -13.56 -23.25
C GLY A 77 -10.34 -13.00 -23.20
N THR A 78 -11.29 -13.77 -23.69
CA THR A 78 -12.73 -13.51 -23.66
C THR A 78 -13.40 -14.46 -22.67
N VAL A 79 -12.93 -14.51 -21.42
CA VAL A 79 -13.52 -15.37 -20.40
C VAL A 79 -14.45 -14.53 -19.53
N GLY A 80 -15.72 -14.93 -19.43
CA GLY A 80 -16.68 -14.43 -18.49
C GLY A 80 -17.38 -13.11 -18.89
N LYS A 81 -18.02 -12.46 -17.90
CA LYS A 81 -18.86 -11.30 -18.09
C LYS A 81 -18.19 -10.05 -17.50
N ILE A 82 -17.96 -9.04 -18.35
CA ILE A 82 -17.35 -7.77 -17.91
C ILE A 82 -18.43 -6.87 -17.30
N ALA A 83 -18.21 -6.44 -16.06
CA ALA A 83 -19.07 -5.50 -15.37
C ALA A 83 -18.80 -4.05 -15.81
N LYS A 84 -19.82 -3.18 -15.68
CA LYS A 84 -19.68 -1.74 -15.99
C LYS A 84 -18.73 -1.07 -14.98
N ASN A 85 -17.96 -0.08 -15.43
CA ASN A 85 -17.19 0.78 -14.52
C ASN A 85 -18.12 1.73 -13.77
N LEU A 86 -18.44 1.39 -12.51
CA LEU A 86 -19.29 2.20 -11.64
C LEU A 86 -18.50 3.29 -10.91
N ILE A 87 -17.22 3.05 -10.63
CA ILE A 87 -16.35 3.99 -9.90
C ILE A 87 -16.05 5.23 -10.75
N ARG A 88 -15.77 5.07 -12.05
CA ARG A 88 -15.48 6.17 -12.99
C ARG A 88 -14.44 7.15 -12.44
N ARG A 89 -13.36 6.62 -11.86
CA ARG A 89 -12.26 7.36 -11.18
C ARG A 89 -12.68 8.19 -9.96
N ARG A 90 -13.90 8.05 -9.46
CA ARG A 90 -14.36 8.68 -8.23
C ARG A 90 -13.92 7.86 -7.01
N PHE A 91 -12.60 7.86 -6.75
CA PHE A 91 -11.97 7.05 -5.71
C PHE A 91 -12.21 7.58 -4.30
N LYS A 92 -12.57 8.86 -4.16
CA LYS A 92 -12.91 9.42 -2.85
C LYS A 92 -14.29 8.93 -2.42
N THR A 93 -14.40 8.53 -1.16
CA THR A 93 -15.65 8.25 -0.47
C THR A 93 -15.56 8.83 0.94
N SER A 94 -16.68 9.30 1.48
CA SER A 94 -16.81 9.73 2.87
C SER A 94 -17.29 8.60 3.80
N VAL A 95 -17.64 7.45 3.21
CA VAL A 95 -18.16 6.30 3.94
C VAL A 95 -17.11 5.20 3.94
N PRO A 96 -16.66 4.76 5.14
CA PRO A 96 -15.81 3.58 5.29
C PRO A 96 -16.44 2.34 4.65
N HIS A 97 -15.60 1.44 4.14
CA HIS A 97 -16.00 0.14 3.60
C HIS A 97 -16.96 0.18 2.39
N GLN A 98 -17.30 1.37 1.89
CA GLN A 98 -18.25 1.50 0.78
C GLN A 98 -17.65 1.11 -0.57
N LYS A 99 -16.38 1.46 -0.80
CA LYS A 99 -15.70 1.22 -2.07
C LYS A 99 -14.40 0.49 -1.84
N ILE A 100 -14.34 -0.74 -2.25
CA ILE A 100 -13.19 -1.63 -2.14
C ILE A 100 -12.57 -1.81 -3.51
N THR A 101 -11.24 -1.77 -3.61
CA THR A 101 -10.53 -2.10 -4.85
C THR A 101 -9.58 -3.25 -4.65
N THR A 102 -9.37 -4.02 -5.71
CA THR A 102 -8.46 -5.17 -5.73
C THR A 102 -7.74 -5.24 -7.08
N ASP A 103 -6.60 -5.88 -7.09
CA ASP A 103 -5.80 -6.20 -8.26
C ASP A 103 -4.73 -7.22 -7.88
N THR A 104 -4.15 -7.89 -8.85
CA THR A 104 -3.09 -8.87 -8.63
C THR A 104 -1.73 -8.29 -8.99
N THR A 105 -0.72 -8.49 -8.13
CA THR A 105 0.66 -8.15 -8.48
C THR A 105 1.61 -9.32 -8.31
N GLU A 106 2.58 -9.42 -9.23
CA GLU A 106 3.61 -10.46 -9.25
C GLU A 106 4.90 -9.94 -8.61
N PHE A 107 5.52 -10.81 -7.81
CA PHE A 107 6.89 -10.71 -7.32
C PHE A 107 7.70 -11.91 -7.79
N LYS A 108 9.02 -11.76 -7.82
CA LYS A 108 9.95 -12.82 -8.19
C LYS A 108 10.92 -13.05 -7.04
N TYR A 109 11.24 -14.30 -6.79
CA TYR A 109 12.27 -14.72 -5.84
C TYR A 109 13.11 -15.83 -6.46
N PHE A 110 14.23 -16.14 -5.85
CA PHE A 110 15.13 -17.18 -6.31
C PHE A 110 15.21 -18.26 -5.25
N GLU A 111 15.08 -19.49 -5.64
CA GLU A 111 15.15 -20.63 -4.72
C GLU A 111 15.98 -21.73 -5.34
N ALA A 112 16.87 -22.33 -4.55
CA ALA A 112 17.66 -23.45 -4.99
C ALA A 112 16.74 -24.67 -5.20
N ASP A 113 16.91 -25.36 -6.31
CA ASP A 113 16.31 -26.67 -6.52
C ASP A 113 17.12 -27.78 -5.81
N ASN A 114 16.64 -29.02 -5.92
CA ASN A 114 17.30 -30.18 -5.29
C ASN A 114 18.75 -30.42 -5.79
N ALA A 115 19.13 -29.81 -6.90
CA ALA A 115 20.49 -29.83 -7.44
C ALA A 115 21.33 -28.62 -7.03
N GLY A 116 20.81 -27.73 -6.15
CA GLY A 116 21.47 -26.50 -5.72
C GLY A 116 21.45 -25.37 -6.74
N ILE A 117 20.69 -25.50 -7.84
CA ILE A 117 20.61 -24.49 -8.88
C ILE A 117 19.52 -23.49 -8.52
N PHE A 118 19.86 -22.20 -8.40
CA PHE A 118 18.91 -21.13 -8.14
C PHE A 118 17.99 -20.90 -9.35
N ARG A 119 16.70 -21.09 -9.15
CA ARG A 119 15.67 -20.83 -10.16
C ARG A 119 14.77 -19.68 -9.74
N GLN A 120 14.41 -18.86 -10.73
CA GLN A 120 13.44 -17.78 -10.52
C GLN A 120 12.03 -18.37 -10.39
N LYS A 121 11.40 -18.12 -9.25
CA LYS A 121 9.99 -18.46 -8.97
C LYS A 121 9.16 -17.19 -8.78
N LYS A 122 7.85 -17.34 -8.72
CA LYS A 122 6.91 -16.25 -8.62
C LYS A 122 6.06 -16.36 -7.36
N LEU A 123 5.72 -15.21 -6.79
CA LEU A 123 4.73 -15.07 -5.73
C LEU A 123 3.73 -13.98 -6.15
N TYR A 124 2.45 -14.26 -6.03
CA TYR A 124 1.35 -13.37 -6.38
C TYR A 124 0.70 -12.85 -5.11
N LEU A 125 0.38 -11.57 -5.10
CA LEU A 125 -0.33 -10.89 -4.02
C LEU A 125 -1.63 -10.33 -4.57
N ASP A 126 -2.75 -10.68 -3.94
CA ASP A 126 -4.11 -10.25 -4.27
C ASP A 126 -4.71 -9.52 -3.05
N PRO A 127 -4.49 -8.21 -2.88
CA PRO A 127 -5.02 -7.44 -1.75
C PRO A 127 -6.38 -6.83 -2.07
N PHE A 128 -7.20 -6.63 -1.04
CA PHE A 128 -8.42 -5.84 -1.07
C PHE A 128 -8.23 -4.59 -0.22
N MET A 129 -8.39 -3.41 -0.83
CA MET A 129 -8.12 -2.11 -0.23
C MET A 129 -9.39 -1.28 -0.11
N ASP A 130 -9.65 -0.71 1.06
CA ASP A 130 -10.67 0.32 1.22
C ASP A 130 -10.21 1.64 0.59
N MET A 131 -11.03 2.22 -0.29
CA MET A 131 -10.73 3.50 -0.92
C MET A 131 -10.90 4.69 0.04
N TYR A 132 -11.60 4.53 1.17
CA TYR A 132 -11.79 5.55 2.18
C TYR A 132 -10.45 5.99 2.81
N ASN A 133 -9.77 5.07 3.46
CA ASN A 133 -8.51 5.30 4.17
C ASN A 133 -7.29 4.67 3.49
N SER A 134 -7.48 3.87 2.45
CA SER A 134 -6.48 3.04 1.77
C SER A 134 -5.89 1.95 2.67
N GLU A 135 -6.65 1.41 3.59
CA GLU A 135 -6.32 0.23 4.37
C GLU A 135 -6.37 -1.03 3.50
N ILE A 136 -5.42 -1.94 3.69
CA ILE A 136 -5.51 -3.28 3.15
C ILE A 136 -6.32 -4.11 4.13
N LEU A 137 -7.56 -4.39 3.78
CA LEU A 137 -8.50 -5.14 4.61
C LEU A 137 -8.11 -6.61 4.66
N SER A 138 -7.95 -7.22 3.50
CA SER A 138 -7.55 -8.62 3.37
C SER A 138 -6.56 -8.77 2.21
N TYR A 139 -5.84 -9.87 2.20
CA TYR A 139 -4.95 -10.23 1.11
C TYR A 139 -4.71 -11.73 1.06
N SER A 140 -4.33 -12.22 -0.11
CA SER A 140 -3.84 -13.59 -0.27
C SER A 140 -2.48 -13.61 -0.98
N LEU A 141 -1.66 -14.62 -0.66
CA LEU A 141 -0.36 -14.86 -1.26
C LEU A 141 -0.31 -16.28 -1.83
N SER A 142 -0.01 -16.40 -3.12
CA SER A 142 0.03 -17.69 -3.82
C SER A 142 1.23 -17.79 -4.75
N THR A 143 1.72 -19.02 -4.98
CA THR A 143 2.83 -19.27 -5.91
C THR A 143 2.36 -19.40 -7.37
N GLN A 144 1.06 -19.53 -7.57
CA GLN A 144 0.43 -19.60 -8.88
C GLN A 144 -0.84 -18.74 -8.90
N PRO A 145 -1.19 -18.14 -10.05
CA PRO A 145 -2.48 -17.47 -10.20
C PRO A 145 -3.61 -18.48 -9.92
N ASN A 146 -4.34 -18.29 -8.83
CA ASN A 146 -5.32 -19.25 -8.37
C ASN A 146 -6.62 -18.54 -7.94
N GLY A 147 -7.73 -18.94 -8.55
CA GLY A 147 -9.05 -18.40 -8.23
C GLY A 147 -9.48 -18.71 -6.79
N LYS A 148 -9.04 -19.82 -6.18
CA LYS A 148 -9.37 -20.17 -4.79
C LYS A 148 -8.80 -19.15 -3.82
N THR A 149 -7.54 -18.75 -3.97
CA THR A 149 -6.90 -17.76 -3.10
C THR A 149 -7.53 -16.37 -3.23
N VAL A 150 -7.88 -15.95 -4.46
CA VAL A 150 -8.63 -14.70 -4.69
C VAL A 150 -9.99 -14.75 -3.98
N MET A 151 -10.68 -15.90 -4.00
CA MET A 151 -11.97 -16.09 -3.32
C MET A 151 -11.84 -16.08 -1.79
N GLU A 152 -10.75 -16.58 -1.22
CA GLU A 152 -10.46 -16.52 0.22
C GLU A 152 -10.31 -15.05 0.66
N GLY A 153 -9.48 -14.27 -0.06
CA GLY A 153 -9.34 -12.83 0.19
C GLY A 153 -10.64 -12.06 0.02
N LEU A 154 -11.45 -12.40 -1.00
CA LEU A 154 -12.76 -11.80 -1.21
C LEU A 154 -13.71 -12.03 -0.04
N LYS A 155 -13.82 -13.27 0.45
CA LYS A 155 -14.72 -13.62 1.57
C LYS A 155 -14.32 -12.87 2.84
N GLU A 156 -13.04 -12.76 3.11
CA GLU A 156 -12.54 -11.99 4.24
C GLU A 156 -12.82 -10.49 4.08
N ALA A 157 -12.58 -9.90 2.92
CA ALA A 157 -12.93 -8.51 2.64
C ALA A 157 -14.44 -8.24 2.79
N ILE A 158 -15.30 -9.18 2.38
CA ILE A 158 -16.74 -9.08 2.54
C ILE A 158 -17.10 -9.10 4.05
N SER A 159 -16.50 -9.99 4.83
CA SER A 159 -16.71 -10.09 6.27
C SER A 159 -16.32 -8.81 7.00
N GLN A 160 -15.13 -8.27 6.70
CA GLN A 160 -14.61 -7.05 7.33
C GLN A 160 -15.38 -5.78 6.96
N THR A 161 -16.17 -5.82 5.89
CA THR A 161 -16.91 -4.65 5.39
C THR A 161 -18.42 -4.74 5.65
N ASN A 162 -18.88 -5.70 6.45
CA ASN A 162 -20.31 -5.91 6.73
C ASN A 162 -20.94 -4.79 7.57
N ASP A 163 -20.17 -3.99 8.25
CA ASP A 163 -20.57 -2.81 9.01
C ASP A 163 -21.00 -1.64 8.13
N CYS A 164 -20.72 -1.68 6.84
CA CYS A 164 -21.09 -0.61 5.93
C CYS A 164 -22.63 -0.53 5.77
N PRO A 165 -23.26 0.60 6.17
CA PRO A 165 -24.73 0.74 6.11
C PRO A 165 -25.26 0.89 4.67
N TYR A 166 -24.37 1.08 3.70
CA TYR A 166 -24.72 1.27 2.30
C TYR A 166 -24.32 0.09 1.43
N ARG A 167 -24.93 0.00 0.26
CA ARG A 167 -24.51 -1.00 -0.72
C ARG A 167 -23.05 -0.79 -1.15
N ARG A 168 -22.23 -1.78 -0.92
CA ARG A 168 -20.79 -1.78 -1.22
C ARG A 168 -20.52 -1.89 -2.73
N THR A 169 -19.37 -1.42 -3.17
CA THR A 169 -18.89 -1.59 -4.55
C THR A 169 -17.49 -2.15 -4.53
N PHE A 170 -17.29 -3.32 -5.13
CA PHE A 170 -15.96 -3.92 -5.30
C PHE A 170 -15.49 -3.70 -6.73
N HIS A 171 -14.32 -3.09 -6.86
CA HIS A 171 -13.73 -2.67 -8.13
C HIS A 171 -12.44 -3.44 -8.43
N SER A 172 -12.30 -3.92 -9.66
CA SER A 172 -11.11 -4.62 -10.13
C SER A 172 -10.75 -4.20 -11.56
N ASP A 173 -9.65 -4.71 -12.06
CA ASP A 173 -9.41 -4.76 -13.49
C ASP A 173 -10.29 -5.85 -14.17
N GLN A 174 -10.04 -6.13 -15.46
CA GLN A 174 -10.72 -7.19 -16.20
C GLN A 174 -9.97 -8.53 -16.12
N GLY A 175 -9.24 -8.81 -15.04
CA GLY A 175 -8.55 -10.07 -14.82
C GLY A 175 -9.52 -11.26 -14.79
N TRP A 176 -9.06 -12.42 -15.23
CA TRP A 176 -9.89 -13.63 -15.34
C TRP A 176 -10.53 -14.05 -14.01
N ALA A 177 -9.83 -13.89 -12.89
CA ALA A 177 -10.31 -14.28 -11.57
C ALA A 177 -11.57 -13.52 -11.17
N TYR A 178 -11.66 -12.25 -11.52
CA TYR A 178 -12.81 -11.39 -11.22
C TYR A 178 -14.00 -11.61 -12.17
N GLN A 179 -13.80 -12.36 -13.25
CA GLN A 179 -14.83 -12.74 -14.22
C GLN A 179 -15.41 -14.15 -13.96
N MET A 180 -14.87 -14.89 -12.97
CA MET A 180 -15.41 -16.21 -12.59
C MET A 180 -16.85 -16.09 -12.09
N ASN A 181 -17.69 -17.04 -12.48
CA ASN A 181 -19.09 -17.10 -12.03
C ASN A 181 -19.20 -17.14 -10.51
N VAL A 182 -18.31 -17.88 -9.82
CA VAL A 182 -18.28 -17.94 -8.36
C VAL A 182 -17.99 -16.58 -7.73
N TYR A 183 -17.07 -15.80 -8.30
CA TYR A 183 -16.75 -14.45 -7.83
C TYR A 183 -17.98 -13.52 -7.99
N ILE A 184 -18.58 -13.52 -9.18
CA ILE A 184 -19.76 -12.71 -9.51
C ILE A 184 -20.94 -13.08 -8.61
N GLN A 185 -21.18 -14.39 -8.41
CA GLN A 185 -22.30 -14.88 -7.57
C GLN A 185 -22.08 -14.50 -6.11
N THR A 186 -20.85 -14.68 -5.58
CA THR A 186 -20.53 -14.28 -4.19
C THR A 186 -20.81 -12.78 -3.94
N LEU A 187 -20.46 -11.91 -4.89
CA LEU A 187 -20.77 -10.48 -4.76
C LEU A 187 -22.28 -10.22 -4.75
N LYS A 188 -23.03 -10.91 -5.62
CA LYS A 188 -24.50 -10.76 -5.71
C LYS A 188 -25.19 -11.24 -4.42
N ASP A 189 -24.80 -12.39 -3.89
CA ASP A 189 -25.35 -13.01 -2.68
C ASP A 189 -25.14 -12.10 -1.46
N ASN A 190 -24.11 -11.25 -1.49
CA ASN A 190 -23.81 -10.26 -0.46
C ASN A 190 -24.29 -8.85 -0.78
N ASN A 191 -25.14 -8.65 -1.80
CA ASN A 191 -25.65 -7.34 -2.24
C ASN A 191 -24.56 -6.34 -2.59
N ILE A 192 -23.45 -6.80 -3.20
CA ILE A 192 -22.30 -5.96 -3.57
C ILE A 192 -22.32 -5.69 -5.06
N PHE A 193 -22.11 -4.44 -5.46
CA PHE A 193 -21.92 -4.08 -6.84
C PHE A 193 -20.52 -4.48 -7.34
N GLN A 194 -20.47 -5.24 -8.43
CA GLN A 194 -19.21 -5.43 -9.15
C GLN A 194 -18.96 -4.24 -10.08
N SER A 195 -17.73 -3.74 -10.08
CA SER A 195 -17.27 -2.69 -10.97
C SER A 195 -15.94 -3.10 -11.58
N MET A 196 -15.75 -2.88 -12.88
CA MET A 196 -14.48 -3.19 -13.54
C MET A 196 -13.92 -1.99 -14.29
N SER A 197 -12.59 -1.87 -14.30
CA SER A 197 -11.86 -0.90 -15.10
C SER A 197 -12.15 -1.08 -16.60
N ARG A 198 -12.04 -0.03 -17.37
CA ARG A 198 -12.12 -0.14 -18.85
C ARG A 198 -10.86 -0.84 -19.37
N LYS A 199 -11.02 -1.57 -20.46
CA LYS A 199 -9.89 -2.29 -21.09
C LYS A 199 -8.75 -1.33 -21.42
N GLY A 200 -7.53 -1.70 -21.01
CA GLY A 200 -6.33 -0.91 -21.29
C GLY A 200 -6.20 0.41 -20.53
N THR A 201 -7.08 0.68 -19.55
CA THR A 201 -7.07 1.93 -18.78
C THR A 201 -6.61 1.68 -17.34
N CYS A 202 -5.30 1.65 -17.12
CA CYS A 202 -4.69 1.49 -15.79
C CYS A 202 -5.13 2.57 -14.79
N LEU A 203 -5.37 3.80 -15.24
CA LEU A 203 -5.85 4.89 -14.40
C LEU A 203 -7.19 4.62 -13.71
N ASP A 204 -7.96 3.65 -14.17
CA ASP A 204 -9.24 3.29 -13.56
C ASP A 204 -9.05 2.49 -12.25
N ASN A 205 -7.83 1.97 -11.96
CA ASN A 205 -7.47 1.33 -10.69
C ASN A 205 -6.22 1.96 -10.03
N SER A 206 -6.04 3.26 -10.20
CA SER A 206 -4.85 3.98 -9.71
C SER A 206 -4.58 3.88 -8.19
N PRO A 207 -5.57 3.72 -7.28
CA PRO A 207 -5.27 3.53 -5.86
C PRO A 207 -4.47 2.26 -5.60
N MET A 208 -4.82 1.15 -6.25
CA MET A 208 -4.12 -0.12 -6.11
C MET A 208 -2.74 -0.09 -6.78
N GLU A 209 -2.65 0.51 -7.97
CA GLU A 209 -1.35 0.71 -8.64
C GLU A 209 -0.37 1.53 -7.78
N ASN A 210 -0.88 2.57 -7.11
CA ASN A 210 -0.08 3.37 -6.18
C ASN A 210 0.40 2.53 -4.98
N PHE A 211 -0.47 1.71 -4.40
CA PHE A 211 -0.08 0.80 -3.33
C PHE A 211 1.03 -0.16 -3.77
N PHE A 212 0.86 -0.81 -4.92
CA PHE A 212 1.88 -1.73 -5.46
C PHE A 212 3.21 -1.03 -5.76
N SER A 213 3.14 0.19 -6.28
CA SER A 213 4.35 0.98 -6.52
C SER A 213 5.10 1.25 -5.23
N ILE A 214 4.40 1.67 -4.18
CA ILE A 214 4.98 1.96 -2.88
C ILE A 214 5.54 0.69 -2.22
N LEU A 215 4.76 -0.40 -2.19
CA LEU A 215 5.20 -1.69 -1.66
C LEU A 215 6.48 -2.16 -2.35
N LYS A 216 6.51 -2.15 -3.68
CA LYS A 216 7.69 -2.57 -4.44
C LYS A 216 8.90 -1.65 -4.22
N GLN A 217 8.70 -0.36 -4.07
CA GLN A 217 9.78 0.59 -3.76
C GLN A 217 10.36 0.39 -2.36
N GLU A 218 9.53 0.13 -1.37
CA GLU A 218 9.93 0.10 0.02
C GLU A 218 10.42 -1.30 0.47
N VAL A 219 9.96 -2.38 -0.18
CA VAL A 219 10.29 -3.76 0.23
C VAL A 219 11.07 -4.53 -0.82
N TYR A 220 10.69 -4.41 -2.08
CA TYR A 220 11.11 -5.36 -3.10
C TYR A 220 12.30 -4.90 -3.95
N TYR A 221 12.29 -3.65 -4.46
CA TYR A 221 13.36 -3.19 -5.34
C TYR A 221 14.70 -3.04 -4.61
N GLY A 222 15.76 -3.53 -5.25
CA GLY A 222 17.11 -3.52 -4.70
C GLY A 222 17.41 -4.63 -3.70
N LYS A 223 16.47 -5.58 -3.52
CA LYS A 223 16.64 -6.81 -2.73
C LYS A 223 16.49 -8.05 -3.60
N ILE A 224 17.20 -9.10 -3.25
CA ILE A 224 17.07 -10.45 -3.84
C ILE A 224 16.60 -11.35 -2.72
N TYR A 225 15.44 -11.95 -2.90
CA TYR A 225 14.85 -12.91 -1.96
C TYR A 225 15.27 -14.32 -2.36
N GLN A 226 15.77 -15.09 -1.40
CA GLN A 226 16.31 -16.43 -1.62
C GLN A 226 15.34 -17.55 -1.27
N SER A 227 14.16 -17.22 -0.75
CA SER A 227 13.09 -18.18 -0.49
C SER A 227 11.71 -17.55 -0.61
N GLN A 228 10.69 -18.41 -0.81
CA GLN A 228 9.30 -18.00 -0.76
C GLN A 228 8.94 -17.39 0.60
N ASN A 229 9.37 -18.02 1.68
CA ASN A 229 9.03 -17.59 3.04
C ASN A 229 9.62 -16.22 3.35
N GLU A 230 10.87 -15.97 2.99
CA GLU A 230 11.51 -14.66 3.18
C GLU A 230 10.71 -13.54 2.48
N LEU A 231 10.31 -13.76 1.23
CA LEU A 231 9.52 -12.79 0.48
C LEU A 231 8.11 -12.62 1.08
N ARG A 232 7.48 -13.73 1.48
CA ARG A 232 6.15 -13.72 2.14
C ARG A 232 6.19 -12.89 3.41
N GLU A 233 7.09 -13.20 4.33
CA GLU A 233 7.23 -12.46 5.59
C GLU A 233 7.51 -10.98 5.36
N ALA A 234 8.35 -10.65 4.38
CA ALA A 234 8.63 -9.25 4.05
C ALA A 234 7.38 -8.50 3.57
N ILE A 235 6.52 -9.14 2.78
CA ILE A 235 5.26 -8.54 2.30
C ILE A 235 4.26 -8.42 3.45
N GLU A 236 4.08 -9.46 4.26
CA GLU A 236 3.14 -9.49 5.41
C GLU A 236 3.51 -8.43 6.45
N ASN A 237 4.78 -8.39 6.85
CA ASN A 237 5.31 -7.37 7.76
C ASN A 237 5.13 -5.95 7.19
N TYR A 238 5.27 -5.79 5.87
CA TYR A 238 5.06 -4.50 5.25
C TYR A 238 3.58 -4.10 5.24
N ILE A 239 2.65 -4.99 4.95
CA ILE A 239 1.21 -4.70 4.98
C ILE A 239 0.80 -4.28 6.39
N TYR A 240 1.28 -4.98 7.42
CA TYR A 240 1.08 -4.59 8.81
C TYR A 240 1.61 -3.18 9.08
N TYR A 241 2.88 -2.91 8.72
CA TYR A 241 3.50 -1.60 8.87
C TYR A 241 2.73 -0.50 8.10
N TYR A 242 2.28 -0.79 6.88
CA TYR A 242 1.53 0.13 6.03
C TYR A 242 0.19 0.52 6.66
N ASN A 243 -0.53 -0.43 7.21
CA ASN A 243 -1.82 -0.21 7.85
C ASN A 243 -1.69 0.53 9.18
N HIS A 244 -0.73 0.14 10.03
CA HIS A 244 -0.67 0.61 11.42
C HIS A 244 0.34 1.75 11.65
N HIS A 245 1.40 1.84 10.86
CA HIS A 245 2.52 2.76 11.17
C HIS A 245 2.85 3.75 10.06
N ARG A 246 2.49 3.45 8.81
CA ARG A 246 2.87 4.29 7.68
C ARG A 246 1.94 5.48 7.53
N ILE A 247 2.36 6.64 8.03
CA ILE A 247 1.57 7.88 7.95
C ILE A 247 1.40 8.39 6.52
N LYS A 248 0.23 8.96 6.22
CA LYS A 248 -0.14 9.51 4.91
C LYS A 248 -0.63 10.96 5.04
N GLU A 249 -0.12 11.84 4.18
CA GLU A 249 -0.52 13.25 4.15
C GLU A 249 -2.04 13.42 3.91
N LYS A 250 -2.61 12.59 3.01
CA LYS A 250 -4.06 12.61 2.72
C LYS A 250 -4.97 12.15 3.87
N LEU A 251 -4.41 11.50 4.88
CA LEU A 251 -5.11 11.06 6.11
C LEU A 251 -4.71 11.92 7.31
N ASN A 252 -4.45 13.22 7.10
CA ASN A 252 -3.99 14.13 8.14
C ASN A 252 -2.80 13.58 8.93
N TRP A 253 -1.88 12.91 8.23
CA TRP A 253 -0.69 12.27 8.80
C TRP A 253 -1.00 11.15 9.80
N LYS A 254 -2.16 10.53 9.69
CA LYS A 254 -2.48 9.27 10.38
C LYS A 254 -2.11 8.08 9.48
N SER A 255 -1.95 6.89 10.06
CA SER A 255 -1.93 5.63 9.32
C SER A 255 -3.36 5.21 8.93
N PRO A 256 -3.55 4.28 7.98
CA PRO A 256 -4.89 3.83 7.61
C PRO A 256 -5.76 3.41 8.80
N CYS A 257 -5.28 2.52 9.66
CA CYS A 257 -6.04 2.03 10.81
C CYS A 257 -6.31 3.12 11.87
N LEU A 258 -5.37 4.06 12.08
CA LEU A 258 -5.55 5.12 13.08
C LEU A 258 -6.64 6.13 12.71
N LEU A 259 -7.09 6.16 11.45
CA LEU A 259 -8.19 7.05 11.05
C LEU A 259 -9.50 6.59 11.71
N TYR A 260 -9.77 5.29 11.74
CA TYR A 260 -10.99 4.72 12.36
C TYR A 260 -11.08 4.96 13.86
N THR A 261 -9.95 4.80 14.58
CA THR A 261 -9.94 4.92 16.04
C THR A 261 -10.13 6.35 16.54
N SER A 262 -9.82 7.34 15.72
CA SER A 262 -9.95 8.75 16.09
C SER A 262 -11.33 9.33 15.78
N ASP A 263 -11.99 8.87 14.71
CA ASP A 263 -13.34 9.32 14.38
C ASP A 263 -14.37 8.73 15.38
N ALA A 264 -14.11 7.52 15.90
CA ALA A 264 -14.92 6.90 16.97
C ALA A 264 -14.72 7.55 18.36
N ALA A 265 -13.67 8.34 18.57
CA ALA A 265 -13.43 9.02 19.84
C ALA A 265 -14.01 10.46 19.85
N ASP A 266 -14.20 11.07 18.67
CA ASP A 266 -14.77 12.43 18.54
C ASP A 266 -16.32 12.42 18.53
N ASP A 267 -16.97 11.23 18.42
CA ASP A 267 -18.42 11.04 18.44
C ASP A 267 -18.97 10.67 19.88
N LYS A 268 -18.20 10.95 20.94
CA LYS A 268 -18.64 10.75 22.34
C LYS A 268 -18.69 12.03 23.11
#